data_1d1a492c8fe0e1a16778b3feedca33ce
#
_entry.id   1d1a492c8fe0e1a16778b3feedca33ce
#
_cell.length_a   1.000
_cell.length_b   1.000
_cell.length_c   1.000
_cell.angle_alpha   90.00
_cell.angle_beta   90.00
_cell.angle_gamma   90.00
#
_symmetry.space_group_name_H-M   'P 1'
#
loop_
_entity.id
_entity.type
_entity.pdbx_description
1 polymer ?
#
loop_
_entity_poly.entity_id
_entity_poly.type
_entity_poly.pdbx_seq_one_letter_code
_entity_poly.pdbx_strand_id
1 'polypeptide(L)'
;MGYLMYKGMIVDFDDRLLAHLQVVIVQKLRRGESFLLSWPNVGDAGGHSSAWLHPSIPLYFRFSGGHAPSLNERWLHCLSESANSSAGLVVTGEEDSLLAAGPRQASLPRRRTEGYLVHAAPLTQEITARGD
;
A
#
# COMPACT_ATOMS: atom_id res chain seq x y z
N MET A 1 12.69 2.04 8.49
CA MET A 1 11.60 1.22 8.06
C MET A 1 10.64 0.96 9.17
N GLY A 2 9.40 1.01 8.90
CA GLY A 2 8.38 0.73 9.88
C GLY A 2 7.62 -0.51 9.50
N TYR A 3 6.57 -0.80 10.20
CA TYR A 3 5.76 -1.95 9.85
C TYR A 3 4.30 -1.77 10.24
N LEU A 4 3.47 -2.59 9.59
CA LEU A 4 2.07 -2.67 9.85
C LEU A 4 1.83 -4.06 10.44
N MET A 5 1.12 -4.13 11.55
CA MET A 5 0.81 -5.41 12.14
C MET A 5 -0.68 -5.59 12.19
N TYR A 6 -1.16 -6.74 11.74
CA TYR A 6 -2.57 -7.04 11.63
C TYR A 6 -2.78 -8.52 11.85
N LYS A 7 -3.46 -8.87 12.92
CA LYS A 7 -3.76 -10.27 13.23
C LYS A 7 -2.50 -11.14 13.22
N GLY A 8 -1.45 -10.66 13.83
CA GLY A 8 -0.23 -11.46 13.90
C GLY A 8 0.65 -11.40 12.67
N MET A 9 0.19 -10.77 11.61
CA MET A 9 0.99 -10.61 10.43
C MET A 9 1.72 -9.31 10.50
N ILE A 10 2.98 -9.30 10.12
CA ILE A 10 3.79 -8.09 10.11
C ILE A 10 4.29 -7.84 8.71
N VAL A 11 4.06 -6.65 8.21
CA VAL A 11 4.53 -6.28 6.88
C VAL A 11 5.37 -5.03 7.01
N ASP A 12 6.60 -5.09 6.54
CA ASP A 12 7.50 -3.95 6.61
C ASP A 12 7.33 -3.03 5.44
N PHE A 13 7.34 -1.75 5.71
CA PHE A 13 7.26 -0.74 4.68
C PHE A 13 8.23 0.39 5.03
N ASP A 14 8.66 1.10 4.02
CA ASP A 14 9.39 2.32 4.22
C ASP A 14 8.54 3.28 5.04
N ASP A 15 9.14 4.03 5.97
CA ASP A 15 8.38 4.92 6.85
C ASP A 15 7.54 5.92 6.07
N ARG A 16 8.06 6.43 4.97
CA ARG A 16 7.33 7.42 4.20
C ARG A 16 6.11 6.78 3.55
N LEU A 17 6.26 5.60 2.98
CA LEU A 17 5.13 4.89 2.40
C LEU A 17 4.12 4.55 3.49
N LEU A 18 4.61 4.07 4.63
CA LEU A 18 3.71 3.69 5.71
C LEU A 18 2.90 4.88 6.22
N ALA A 19 3.49 6.06 6.26
CA ALA A 19 2.76 7.25 6.68
C ALA A 19 1.61 7.55 5.72
N HIS A 20 1.85 7.39 4.43
CA HIS A 20 0.79 7.63 3.44
C HIS A 20 -0.28 6.54 3.53
N LEU A 21 0.14 5.29 3.72
CA LEU A 21 -0.83 4.22 3.87
C LEU A 21 -1.68 4.43 5.13
N GLN A 22 -1.07 4.93 6.19
CA GLN A 22 -1.81 5.15 7.43
C GLN A 22 -2.95 6.14 7.21
N VAL A 23 -2.70 7.22 6.50
CA VAL A 23 -3.75 8.21 6.24
C VAL A 23 -4.92 7.58 5.51
N VAL A 24 -4.64 6.84 4.46
CA VAL A 24 -5.69 6.27 3.61
C VAL A 24 -6.42 5.16 4.34
N ILE A 25 -5.69 4.29 5.02
CA ILE A 25 -6.29 3.16 5.73
C ILE A 25 -7.19 3.67 6.86
N VAL A 26 -6.69 4.64 7.61
CA VAL A 26 -7.46 5.16 8.73
C VAL A 26 -8.75 5.82 8.23
N GLN A 27 -8.69 6.52 7.13
CA GLN A 27 -9.89 7.14 6.58
C GLN A 27 -10.93 6.11 6.20
N LYS A 28 -10.50 5.01 5.60
CA LYS A 28 -11.43 3.96 5.22
C LYS A 28 -12.05 3.29 6.45
N LEU A 29 -11.22 2.96 7.41
CA LEU A 29 -11.71 2.26 8.59
C LEU A 29 -12.61 3.16 9.45
N ARG A 30 -12.32 4.46 9.47
CA ARG A 30 -13.18 5.38 10.22
C ARG A 30 -14.56 5.47 9.63
N ARG A 31 -14.71 5.20 8.37
CA ARG A 31 -16.03 5.18 7.74
C ARG A 31 -16.70 3.83 7.87
N GLY A 32 -16.06 2.89 8.57
CA GLY A 32 -16.65 1.57 8.76
C GLY A 32 -16.50 0.67 7.55
N GLU A 33 -15.60 0.99 6.65
CA GLU A 33 -15.45 0.23 5.41
C GLU A 33 -14.37 -0.82 5.54
N SER A 34 -14.63 -2.00 5.02
CA SER A 34 -13.62 -3.05 4.91
C SER A 34 -13.06 -3.01 3.50
N PHE A 35 -11.83 -3.39 3.34
CA PHE A 35 -11.23 -3.35 2.01
C PHE A 35 -9.99 -4.22 1.96
N LEU A 36 -9.56 -4.51 0.75
CA LEU A 36 -8.37 -5.32 0.53
C LEU A 36 -7.15 -4.41 0.45
N LEU A 37 -6.09 -4.78 1.13
CA LEU A 37 -4.81 -4.10 1.02
C LEU A 37 -3.87 -5.06 0.32
N SER A 38 -3.27 -4.64 -0.78
CA SER A 38 -2.36 -5.50 -1.56
C SER A 38 -1.03 -4.82 -1.72
N TRP A 39 0.04 -5.59 -1.63
CA TRP A 39 1.38 -5.05 -1.80
C TRP A 39 2.25 -6.05 -2.55
N PRO A 40 3.26 -5.57 -3.28
CA PRO A 40 4.13 -6.50 -3.98
C PRO A 40 5.09 -7.16 -2.99
N ASN A 41 5.37 -8.43 -3.18
CA ASN A 41 6.34 -9.11 -2.37
C ASN A 41 7.74 -8.70 -2.78
N VAL A 42 8.66 -8.71 -1.84
CA VAL A 42 10.04 -8.44 -2.15
C VAL A 42 10.74 -9.77 -2.24
N GLY A 43 11.64 -9.91 -3.11
CA GLY A 43 12.41 -11.12 -3.20
C GLY A 43 12.35 -11.71 -4.57
N ASP A 44 13.00 -12.83 -4.71
CA ASP A 44 13.15 -13.42 -6.01
C ASP A 44 11.89 -13.85 -6.67
N ALA A 45 10.99 -14.36 -5.91
CA ALA A 45 9.80 -14.90 -6.51
C ALA A 45 8.83 -13.84 -6.97
N GLY A 46 8.90 -12.66 -6.41
CA GLY A 46 7.96 -11.63 -6.77
C GLY A 46 6.56 -11.95 -6.28
N GLY A 47 5.58 -11.55 -7.01
CA GLY A 47 4.19 -11.80 -6.64
C GLY A 47 3.64 -10.74 -5.72
N HIS A 48 2.47 -10.99 -5.21
CA HIS A 48 1.76 -10.05 -4.36
C HIS A 48 1.20 -10.73 -3.14
N SER A 49 1.00 -9.96 -2.10
CA SER A 49 0.27 -10.43 -0.94
C SER A 49 -0.89 -9.48 -0.68
N SER A 50 -1.94 -9.98 -0.09
CA SER A 50 -3.10 -9.16 0.20
C SER A 50 -3.66 -9.52 1.56
N ALA A 51 -4.24 -8.54 2.22
CA ALA A 51 -4.91 -8.75 3.49
C ALA A 51 -6.24 -8.02 3.46
N TRP A 52 -7.26 -8.64 4.04
CA TRP A 52 -8.58 -8.01 4.11
C TRP A 52 -8.66 -7.26 5.42
N LEU A 53 -8.71 -5.94 5.36
CA LEU A 53 -8.74 -5.12 6.55
C LEU A 53 -10.19 -4.84 6.96
N HIS A 54 -10.45 -4.95 8.25
CA HIS A 54 -11.79 -4.79 8.78
C HIS A 54 -11.76 -3.84 9.97
N PRO A 55 -12.74 -2.96 10.11
CA PRO A 55 -12.71 -1.96 11.20
C PRO A 55 -12.72 -2.56 12.60
N SER A 56 -13.22 -3.77 12.75
CA SER A 56 -13.26 -4.37 14.08
C SER A 56 -11.98 -5.06 14.49
N ILE A 57 -10.99 -5.14 13.62
CA ILE A 57 -9.76 -5.86 13.94
C ILE A 57 -8.65 -4.86 14.20
N PRO A 58 -7.95 -4.95 15.31
CA PRO A 58 -6.92 -3.97 15.62
C PRO A 58 -5.82 -3.94 14.58
N LEU A 59 -5.36 -2.76 14.26
CA LEU A 59 -4.30 -2.55 13.29
C LEU A 59 -3.26 -1.68 13.95
N TYR A 60 -2.01 -2.05 13.84
CA TYR A 60 -0.94 -1.37 14.53
C TYR A 60 0.09 -0.87 13.52
N PHE A 61 0.46 0.39 13.63
CA PHE A 61 1.48 0.98 12.78
C PHE A 61 2.68 1.34 13.63
N ARG A 62 3.85 0.96 13.20
CA ARG A 62 5.05 1.34 13.91
C ARG A 62 6.01 2.00 12.96
N PHE A 63 6.53 3.16 13.35
CA PHE A 63 7.48 3.90 12.53
C PHE A 63 8.83 3.87 13.22
N SER A 64 9.89 3.78 12.44
CA SER A 64 11.23 3.73 12.98
C SER A 64 11.83 5.09 13.17
N GLY A 65 11.50 6.03 12.31
CA GLY A 65 12.11 7.34 12.36
C GLY A 65 11.55 8.22 13.47
N GLY A 66 12.33 9.20 13.85
CA GLY A 66 11.89 10.09 14.89
C GLY A 66 11.02 11.23 14.44
N HIS A 67 10.96 11.48 13.14
CA HIS A 67 10.16 12.55 12.61
C HIS A 67 9.06 12.01 11.74
N ALA A 68 7.92 12.65 11.79
CA ALA A 68 6.85 12.26 10.90
C ALA A 68 7.24 12.63 9.47
N PRO A 69 7.15 11.71 8.53
CA PRO A 69 7.48 12.05 7.15
C PRO A 69 6.50 13.07 6.59
N SER A 70 6.97 13.90 5.69
CA SER A 70 6.07 14.83 5.03
C SER A 70 5.20 14.06 4.05
N LEU A 71 4.02 14.57 3.79
CA LEU A 71 3.08 13.86 2.94
C LEU A 71 3.04 14.48 1.56
N ASN A 72 2.89 13.61 0.56
CA ASN A 72 2.76 14.01 -0.82
C ASN A 72 1.30 13.89 -1.19
N GLU A 73 0.60 14.98 -1.42
CA GLU A 73 -0.83 14.94 -1.65
C GLU A 73 -1.22 14.19 -2.90
N ARG A 74 -0.39 14.26 -3.93
CA ARG A 74 -0.67 13.54 -5.14
C ARG A 74 -0.60 12.03 -4.92
N TRP A 75 0.37 11.60 -4.15
CA TRP A 75 0.50 10.19 -3.81
C TRP A 75 -0.69 9.75 -2.96
N LEU A 76 -1.09 10.57 -1.99
CA LEU A 76 -2.24 10.26 -1.16
C LEU A 76 -3.49 10.14 -2.03
N HIS A 77 -3.65 11.01 -2.98
CA HIS A 77 -4.81 10.97 -3.87
C HIS A 77 -4.83 9.66 -4.66
N CYS A 78 -3.69 9.26 -5.20
CA CYS A 78 -3.62 8.02 -5.95
C CYS A 78 -3.93 6.81 -5.07
N LEU A 79 -3.39 6.80 -3.86
CA LEU A 79 -3.67 5.69 -2.96
C LEU A 79 -5.14 5.68 -2.54
N SER A 80 -5.72 6.85 -2.32
CA SER A 80 -7.13 6.92 -1.95
C SER A 80 -8.03 6.45 -3.08
N GLU A 81 -7.71 6.81 -4.29
CA GLU A 81 -8.49 6.35 -5.42
C GLU A 81 -8.39 4.85 -5.57
N SER A 82 -7.21 4.29 -5.35
CA SER A 82 -7.05 2.85 -5.38
C SER A 82 -7.92 2.21 -4.31
N ALA A 83 -7.89 2.75 -3.10
CA ALA A 83 -8.63 2.18 -1.98
C ALA A 83 -10.13 2.17 -2.23
N ASN A 84 -10.60 3.11 -3.01
CA ASN A 84 -12.03 3.20 -3.30
C ASN A 84 -12.43 2.41 -4.54
N SER A 85 -11.48 1.79 -5.19
CA SER A 85 -11.79 0.98 -6.37
C SER A 85 -12.13 -0.44 -5.97
N SER A 86 -12.63 -1.21 -6.89
CA SER A 86 -12.97 -2.60 -6.63
C SER A 86 -11.75 -3.45 -6.34
N ALA A 87 -10.58 -3.01 -6.76
CA ALA A 87 -9.36 -3.77 -6.49
C ALA A 87 -8.84 -3.55 -5.08
N GLY A 88 -9.34 -2.56 -4.38
CA GLY A 88 -8.86 -2.25 -3.05
C GLY A 88 -7.63 -1.36 -3.10
N LEU A 89 -7.00 -1.19 -1.95
CA LEU A 89 -5.83 -0.34 -1.85
C LEU A 89 -4.61 -1.12 -2.32
N VAL A 90 -4.12 -0.76 -3.48
CA VAL A 90 -2.93 -1.40 -4.05
C VAL A 90 -1.78 -0.45 -3.77
N VAL A 91 -0.77 -0.94 -3.07
CA VAL A 91 0.37 -0.11 -2.70
C VAL A 91 1.19 0.22 -3.93
N THR A 92 1.40 1.49 -4.17
CA THR A 92 2.23 1.95 -5.28
C THR A 92 3.29 2.88 -4.74
N GLY A 93 4.36 3.06 -5.46
CA GLY A 93 5.42 3.95 -5.04
C GLY A 93 5.12 5.39 -5.37
N GLU A 94 5.88 6.27 -4.77
CA GLU A 94 5.67 7.70 -4.96
C GLU A 94 5.90 8.12 -6.41
N GLU A 95 6.84 7.50 -7.07
CA GLU A 95 7.10 7.82 -8.45
C GLU A 95 5.96 7.47 -9.35
N ASP A 96 5.26 6.41 -9.02
CA ASP A 96 4.12 6.01 -9.83
C ASP A 96 3.01 7.03 -9.76
N SER A 97 2.90 7.72 -8.62
CA SER A 97 1.87 8.74 -8.51
C SER A 97 2.17 9.92 -9.41
N LEU A 98 3.43 10.22 -9.61
CA LEU A 98 3.76 11.30 -10.51
C LEU A 98 3.40 10.94 -11.94
N LEU A 99 3.64 9.71 -12.31
CA LEU A 99 3.29 9.29 -13.66
C LEU A 99 1.78 9.27 -13.85
N ALA A 100 1.08 8.82 -12.85
CA ALA A 100 -0.37 8.74 -12.96
C ALA A 100 -0.99 10.11 -13.07
N ALA A 101 -0.32 11.11 -12.58
CA ALA A 101 -0.87 12.43 -12.66
C ALA A 101 -0.78 12.96 -14.07
N GLY A 102 -0.03 12.36 -14.86
CA GLY A 102 0.06 12.80 -16.25
C GLY A 102 -1.19 12.44 -16.96
N PRO A 103 -1.34 12.90 -18.05
CA PRO A 103 -2.49 12.62 -18.82
C PRO A 103 -2.78 11.21 -18.99
N ARG A 104 -2.86 10.87 -19.01
CA ARG A 104 -3.08 9.81 -19.21
C ARG A 104 -2.93 8.81 -19.12
N GLN A 105 -2.87 8.45 -19.11
CA GLN A 105 -2.72 7.49 -18.97
C GLN A 105 -2.72 6.62 -18.76
N ALA A 106 -2.82 6.31 -19.01
CA ALA A 106 -2.93 5.52 -18.68
C ALA A 106 -2.56 4.44 -18.79
N SER A 107 -2.44 4.17 -19.18
CA SER A 107 -2.12 3.19 -19.24
C SER A 107 -1.31 2.47 -18.97
N LEU A 108 -0.94 2.58 -18.66
CA LEU A 108 -0.21 1.89 -18.40
C LEU A 108 0.08 1.16 -17.61
N PRO A 109 0.16 0.77 -17.38
CA PRO A 109 0.38 0.12 -16.66
C PRO A 109 0.86 -0.77 -16.21
N ARG A 110 1.12 -1.23 -16.23
CA ARG A 110 1.45 -2.11 -15.81
C ARG A 110 2.49 -2.41 -15.48
N ARG A 111 3.23 -2.46 -15.36
CA ARG A 111 4.14 -2.86 -15.14
C ARG A 111 4.75 -2.48 -14.28
N ARG A 112 5.04 -2.06 -13.79
CA ARG A 112 5.47 -1.57 -13.07
C ARG A 112 5.75 -1.90 -11.86
N THR A 113 5.71 -2.72 -11.63
CA THR A 113 5.74 -3.21 -10.47
C THR A 113 7.03 -3.16 -9.93
N GLU A 114 8.01 -3.07 -10.59
CA GLU A 114 9.19 -3.18 -10.08
C GLU A 114 9.63 -2.02 -9.40
N GLY A 115 9.38 -0.98 -9.59
CA GLY A 115 9.94 0.10 -8.93
C GLY A 115 9.67 0.23 -7.51
N TYR A 116 8.51 -0.02 -7.06
CA TYR A 116 8.21 0.29 -5.73
C TYR A 116 8.33 -0.79 -4.78
N LEU A 117 8.51 -1.94 -5.32
CA LEU A 117 8.55 -2.98 -4.47
C LEU A 117 9.64 -2.93 -3.56
N VAL A 118 10.56 -2.10 -3.73
CA VAL A 118 11.63 -2.20 -2.89
C VAL A 118 11.27 -1.90 -1.52
N HIS A 119 10.25 -1.28 -1.21
CA HIS A 119 9.98 -0.93 0.12
C HIS A 119 9.16 -1.91 0.87
N ALA A 120 8.57 -2.78 0.28
CA ALA A 120 7.70 -3.68 0.96
C ALA A 120 8.43 -4.87 1.31
N ALA A 121 8.47 -5.23 2.49
CA ALA A 121 9.12 -6.42 2.81
C ALA A 121 8.19 -7.40 3.08
N PRO A 122 7.86 -8.13 2.47
CA PRO A 122 6.96 -9.07 2.57
C PRO A 122 6.88 -10.10 3.34
N LEU A 123 6.51 -10.77 3.46
CA LEU A 123 6.32 -11.67 4.18
C LEU A 123 5.56 -12.53 3.81
N THR A 124 5.29 -12.82 3.18
CA THR A 124 4.59 -13.73 3.00
C THR A 124 3.63 -14.08 2.27
N GLN A 125 3.00 -14.48 2.04
CA GLN A 125 2.06 -15.05 1.42
C GLN A 125 1.53 -14.49 0.41
N GLU A 126 1.25 -14.77 -0.42
CA GLU A 126 0.80 -14.25 -1.44
C GLU A 126 -0.37 -14.57 -1.85
N ILE A 127 -0.98 -14.16 -2.42
CA ILE A 127 -2.16 -14.51 -2.77
C ILE A 127 -2.43 -14.17 -3.97
N THR A 128 -2.32 -13.96 -4.64
CA THR A 128 -2.65 -13.74 -5.72
C THR A 128 -3.01 -12.97 -6.47
N ALA A 129 -3.26 -12.77 -6.74
CA ALA A 129 -3.60 -12.07 -7.40
C ALA A 129 -3.66 -11.64 -8.44
N ARG A 130 -3.76 -11.26 -8.99
CA ARG A 130 -3.82 -10.83 -9.81
C ARG A 130 -3.23 -10.67 -10.61
N GLY A 131 -3.02 -10.61 -10.68
CA GLY A 131 -2.37 -10.54 -11.29
C GLY A 131 -1.99 -10.02 -11.82
N ASP A 132 -1.85 -9.87 -11.95
CA ASP A 132 -1.44 -9.49 -12.34
C ASP A 132 -1.29 -9.23 -12.71
#